data_176a4864021b5fafe7dbac8a9ccf05c1
#
_entry.id   176a4864021b5fafe7dbac8a9ccf05c1
#
_cell.length_a   1.000
_cell.length_b   1.000
_cell.length_c   1.000
_cell.angle_alpha   90.00
_cell.angle_beta   90.00
_cell.angle_gamma   90.00
#
_symmetry.space_group_name_H-M   'P 1'
#
loop_
_entity.id
_entity.type
_entity.pdbx_description
1 polymer ?
#
loop_
_entity_poly.entity_id
_entity_poly.type
_entity_poly.pdbx_seq_one_letter_code
_entity_poly.pdbx_strand_id
1 'polypeptide(L)'
;MFRAAFFDIDGTLVSFETHGVPDSTVKALAHMRESGVKIILATGRSLLDVHPDLQPGGRIAVDAVLAFNGQLCCDSKGTFRDCPLEEKDVRAVVSQAEAGLYDVILMQQTRFLMSRYSDRIRSTEERVGKTDAELGLSDVLSEPTYQICAYIDEGEEGIFMHECSNVEFTRWCGGFCDIIPKGGGKPAGIKAALARYGIEPDECIAFGDGGNDIAMFGCVGQSVAMGEASVAVKAAASYVTSNVDDDGILRACEHFGLL
;
A
#
# COMPACT_ATOMS: atom_id res chain seq x y z
N MET A 1 17.24 -12.14 14.99
CA MET A 1 15.94 -11.89 15.68
C MET A 1 15.28 -10.72 14.99
N PHE A 2 14.01 -10.84 14.61
CA PHE A 2 13.29 -9.75 13.93
C PHE A 2 12.99 -8.61 14.90
N ARG A 3 13.10 -7.37 14.40
CA ARG A 3 12.83 -6.12 15.12
C ARG A 3 11.68 -5.34 14.51
N ALA A 4 11.37 -5.58 13.23
CA ALA A 4 10.23 -4.98 12.55
C ALA A 4 9.61 -5.97 11.57
N ALA A 5 8.29 -5.88 11.43
CA ALA A 5 7.50 -6.57 10.43
C ALA A 5 6.68 -5.56 9.64
N PHE A 6 6.78 -5.64 8.31
CA PHE A 6 6.05 -4.81 7.37
C PHE A 6 4.89 -5.60 6.79
N PHE A 7 3.71 -5.03 6.81
CA PHE A 7 2.50 -5.68 6.31
C PHE A 7 1.82 -4.82 5.26
N ASP A 8 1.49 -5.42 4.13
CA ASP A 8 0.42 -4.89 3.31
C ASP A 8 -0.93 -5.08 4.02
N ILE A 9 -1.98 -4.39 3.54
CA ILE A 9 -3.30 -4.44 4.15
C ILE A 9 -4.23 -5.40 3.40
N ASP A 10 -4.52 -5.09 2.15
CA ASP A 10 -5.58 -5.75 1.37
C ASP A 10 -5.12 -7.11 0.85
N GLY A 11 -5.80 -8.19 1.23
CA GLY A 11 -5.38 -9.56 0.90
C GLY A 11 -4.24 -10.10 1.78
N THR A 12 -3.72 -9.29 2.69
CA THR A 12 -2.65 -9.67 3.64
C THR A 12 -3.13 -9.64 5.09
N LEU A 13 -3.53 -8.48 5.61
CA LEU A 13 -4.15 -8.35 6.94
C LEU A 13 -5.66 -8.35 6.88
N VAL A 14 -6.25 -7.77 5.84
CA VAL A 14 -7.69 -7.63 5.62
C VAL A 14 -8.13 -8.59 4.53
N SER A 15 -9.12 -9.41 4.82
CA SER A 15 -9.73 -10.34 3.87
C SER A 15 -10.55 -9.61 2.81
N PHE A 16 -10.44 -10.02 1.54
CA PHE A 16 -11.33 -9.56 0.47
C PHE A 16 -12.75 -10.14 0.57
N GLU A 17 -12.94 -11.27 1.28
CA GLU A 17 -14.24 -11.92 1.43
C GLU A 17 -15.04 -11.33 2.59
N THR A 18 -14.38 -11.19 3.76
CA THR A 18 -15.05 -10.75 4.99
C THR A 18 -14.91 -9.25 5.25
N HIS A 19 -14.02 -8.56 4.52
CA HIS A 19 -13.61 -7.17 4.74
C HIS A 19 -13.17 -6.88 6.18
N GLY A 20 -12.65 -7.91 6.86
CA GLY A 20 -12.21 -7.84 8.25
C GLY A 20 -10.81 -8.42 8.45
N VAL A 21 -10.23 -8.17 9.63
CA VAL A 21 -8.97 -8.78 10.07
C VAL A 21 -9.30 -10.05 10.86
N PRO A 22 -8.78 -11.24 10.48
CA PRO A 22 -9.01 -12.47 11.21
C PRO A 22 -8.52 -12.39 12.66
N ASP A 23 -9.23 -13.03 13.60
CA ASP A 23 -8.85 -13.04 15.01
C ASP A 23 -7.49 -13.71 15.26
N SER A 24 -7.12 -14.70 14.44
CA SER A 24 -5.79 -15.32 14.46
C SER A 24 -4.68 -14.32 14.13
N THR A 25 -4.89 -13.47 13.13
CA THR A 25 -3.99 -12.38 12.77
C THR A 25 -3.83 -11.39 13.93
N VAL A 26 -4.95 -10.94 14.53
CA VAL A 26 -4.90 -10.03 15.71
C VAL A 26 -4.05 -10.60 16.82
N LYS A 27 -4.24 -11.90 17.16
CA LYS A 27 -3.45 -12.59 18.19
C LYS A 27 -1.98 -12.70 17.84
N ALA A 28 -1.66 -13.07 16.60
CA ALA A 28 -0.28 -13.18 16.13
C ALA A 28 0.48 -11.85 16.22
N LEU A 29 -0.14 -10.76 15.76
CA LEU A 29 0.47 -9.43 15.81
C LEU A 29 0.63 -8.92 17.25
N ALA A 30 -0.32 -9.22 18.15
CA ALA A 30 -0.19 -8.90 19.56
C ALA A 30 1.03 -9.59 20.16
N HIS A 31 1.23 -10.89 19.88
CA HIS A 31 2.38 -11.66 20.37
C HIS A 31 3.72 -11.13 19.81
N MET A 32 3.77 -10.80 18.51
CA MET A 32 4.95 -10.17 17.93
C MET A 32 5.33 -8.88 18.66
N ARG A 33 4.35 -8.04 18.99
CA ARG A 33 4.59 -6.80 19.75
C ARG A 33 5.09 -7.06 21.17
N GLU A 34 4.53 -8.02 21.87
CA GLU A 34 5.00 -8.45 23.20
C GLU A 34 6.46 -8.90 23.15
N SER A 35 6.87 -9.53 22.04
CA SER A 35 8.25 -9.92 21.75
C SER A 35 9.15 -8.76 21.26
N GLY A 36 8.63 -7.53 21.21
CA GLY A 36 9.38 -6.33 20.86
C GLY A 36 9.50 -6.05 19.35
N VAL A 37 8.78 -6.79 18.50
CA VAL A 37 8.74 -6.55 17.05
C VAL A 37 7.79 -5.40 16.75
N LYS A 38 8.26 -4.43 15.96
CA LYS A 38 7.42 -3.31 15.49
C LYS A 38 6.49 -3.76 14.37
N ILE A 39 5.23 -3.36 14.45
CA ILE A 39 4.21 -3.60 13.43
C ILE A 39 4.09 -2.35 12.56
N ILE A 40 4.45 -2.46 11.30
CA ILE A 40 4.49 -1.34 10.35
C ILE A 40 3.62 -1.69 9.14
N LEU A 41 2.67 -0.83 8.82
CA LEU A 41 1.86 -0.97 7.61
C LEU A 41 2.59 -0.37 6.40
N ALA A 42 2.59 -1.07 5.27
CA ALA A 42 3.16 -0.61 4.00
C ALA A 42 2.10 -0.81 2.91
N THR A 43 1.34 0.24 2.61
CA THR A 43 0.08 0.14 1.86
C THR A 43 -0.07 1.19 0.77
N GLY A 44 -0.82 0.86 -0.30
CA GLY A 44 -1.31 1.82 -1.28
C GLY A 44 -2.44 2.72 -0.74
N ARG A 45 -3.05 2.36 0.38
CA ARG A 45 -4.11 3.17 1.02
C ARG A 45 -3.56 4.49 1.56
N SER A 46 -4.46 5.46 1.71
CA SER A 46 -4.22 6.70 2.45
C SER A 46 -4.36 6.48 3.96
N LEU A 47 -4.02 7.48 4.75
CA LEU A 47 -4.29 7.47 6.20
C LEU A 47 -5.79 7.53 6.53
N LEU A 48 -6.62 8.10 5.63
CA LEU A 48 -8.07 8.18 5.80
C LEU A 48 -8.77 6.82 5.65
N ASP A 49 -8.13 5.90 4.94
CA ASP A 49 -8.72 4.70 4.34
C ASP A 49 -8.16 3.41 4.98
N VAL A 50 -7.32 3.56 6.00
CA VAL A 50 -6.81 2.44 6.79
C VAL A 50 -7.97 1.77 7.53
N HIS A 51 -8.02 0.44 7.50
CA HIS A 51 -9.07 -0.35 8.16
C HIS A 51 -9.19 -0.01 9.66
N PRO A 52 -10.40 0.09 10.23
CA PRO A 52 -10.62 0.51 11.62
C PRO A 52 -9.82 -0.28 12.67
N ASP A 53 -9.61 -1.58 12.46
CA ASP A 53 -8.81 -2.42 13.36
C ASP A 53 -7.33 -2.04 13.42
N LEU A 54 -6.83 -1.32 12.41
CA LEU A 54 -5.44 -0.90 12.24
C LEU A 54 -5.24 0.59 12.58
N GLN A 55 -6.32 1.32 12.85
CA GLN A 55 -6.28 2.72 13.27
C GLN A 55 -5.97 2.85 14.77
N PRO A 56 -5.58 4.04 15.25
CA PRO A 56 -5.41 4.30 16.68
C PRO A 56 -6.67 3.94 17.48
N GLY A 57 -6.53 3.03 18.44
CA GLY A 57 -7.64 2.49 19.23
C GLY A 57 -8.34 1.26 18.63
N GLY A 58 -7.93 0.80 17.46
CA GLY A 58 -8.37 -0.47 16.88
C GLY A 58 -7.78 -1.69 17.59
N ARG A 59 -8.12 -2.89 17.09
CA ARG A 59 -7.68 -4.17 17.70
C ARG A 59 -6.17 -4.44 17.59
N ILE A 60 -5.50 -3.80 16.62
CA ILE A 60 -4.08 -3.96 16.34
C ILE A 60 -3.35 -2.64 16.57
N ALA A 61 -2.41 -2.64 17.48
CA ALA A 61 -1.55 -1.48 17.70
C ALA A 61 -0.44 -1.42 16.65
N VAL A 62 -0.45 -0.38 15.82
CA VAL A 62 0.49 -0.14 14.72
C VAL A 62 1.54 0.90 15.15
N ASP A 63 2.82 0.65 14.86
CA ASP A 63 3.93 1.55 15.19
C ASP A 63 4.14 2.66 14.16
N ALA A 64 3.92 2.34 12.87
CA ALA A 64 3.99 3.31 11.78
C ALA A 64 3.12 2.90 10.59
N VAL A 65 2.71 3.88 9.78
CA VAL A 65 2.02 3.68 8.51
C VAL A 65 2.84 4.32 7.39
N LEU A 66 3.14 3.52 6.35
CA LEU A 66 3.76 3.93 5.10
C LEU A 66 2.65 3.97 4.06
N ALA A 67 1.91 5.08 4.04
CA ALA A 67 0.72 5.29 3.21
C ALA A 67 1.10 5.69 1.76
N PHE A 68 0.13 5.60 0.83
CA PHE A 68 0.31 5.93 -0.59
C PHE A 68 1.53 5.24 -1.21
N ASN A 69 1.66 3.93 -1.01
CA ASN A 69 2.85 3.18 -1.40
C ASN A 69 4.16 3.78 -0.83
N GLY A 70 4.12 4.31 0.41
CA GLY A 70 5.30 4.84 1.10
C GLY A 70 5.62 6.30 0.79
N GLN A 71 4.73 7.07 0.16
CA GLN A 71 4.97 8.50 -0.12
C GLN A 71 4.77 9.37 1.11
N LEU A 72 3.84 9.01 1.99
CA LEU A 72 3.63 9.66 3.28
C LEU A 72 3.83 8.62 4.39
N CYS A 73 4.86 8.80 5.21
CA CYS A 73 5.16 7.89 6.30
C CYS A 73 5.09 8.60 7.64
N CYS A 74 4.33 8.03 8.58
CA CYS A 74 4.12 8.62 9.90
C CYS A 74 4.11 7.58 11.02
N ASP A 75 4.47 8.04 12.21
CA ASP A 75 4.37 7.31 13.48
C ASP A 75 3.74 8.20 14.55
N SER A 76 3.68 7.75 15.79
CA SER A 76 3.15 8.52 16.92
C SER A 76 3.91 9.82 17.21
N LYS A 77 5.10 10.03 16.63
CA LYS A 77 5.93 11.24 16.79
C LYS A 77 5.79 12.20 15.61
N GLY A 78 5.00 11.85 14.60
CA GLY A 78 4.72 12.65 13.41
C GLY A 78 5.25 12.05 12.10
N THR A 79 5.18 12.85 11.05
CA THR A 79 5.63 12.48 9.71
C THR A 79 7.17 12.42 9.65
N PHE A 80 7.71 11.34 9.05
CA PHE A 80 9.16 11.16 8.84
C PHE A 80 9.54 10.98 7.36
N ARG A 81 8.57 10.86 6.46
CA ARG A 81 8.71 10.96 5.02
C ARG A 81 7.48 11.66 4.45
N ASP A 82 7.69 12.64 3.59
CA ASP A 82 6.67 13.42 2.92
C ASP A 82 7.15 13.69 1.49
N CYS A 83 6.54 13.03 0.49
CA CYS A 83 7.02 13.05 -0.89
C CYS A 83 5.82 13.02 -1.86
N PRO A 84 5.12 14.14 -2.03
CA PRO A 84 4.03 14.24 -3.00
C PRO A 84 4.53 14.25 -4.45
N LEU A 85 3.62 14.01 -5.39
CA LEU A 85 3.83 14.24 -6.82
C LEU A 85 4.13 15.72 -7.11
N GLU A 86 4.96 15.99 -8.11
CA GLU A 86 5.18 17.35 -8.58
C GLU A 86 3.91 17.90 -9.25
N GLU A 87 3.57 19.17 -8.97
CA GLU A 87 2.36 19.80 -9.53
C GLU A 87 2.29 19.72 -11.07
N LYS A 88 3.44 19.81 -11.76
CA LYS A 88 3.47 19.71 -13.22
C LYS A 88 2.99 18.36 -13.74
N ASP A 89 3.38 17.27 -13.04
CA ASP A 89 2.99 15.91 -13.41
C ASP A 89 1.53 15.64 -13.04
N VAL A 90 1.05 16.19 -11.91
CA VAL A 90 -0.39 16.17 -11.54
C VAL A 90 -1.22 16.89 -12.61
N ARG A 91 -0.80 18.10 -13.07
CA ARG A 91 -1.50 18.85 -14.14
C ARG A 91 -1.55 18.07 -15.44
N ALA A 92 -0.46 17.41 -15.84
CA ALA A 92 -0.42 16.60 -17.05
C ALA A 92 -1.43 15.45 -16.99
N VAL A 93 -1.46 14.69 -15.90
CA VAL A 93 -2.41 13.59 -15.70
C VAL A 93 -3.85 14.09 -15.67
N VAL A 94 -4.13 15.19 -14.98
CA VAL A 94 -5.46 15.80 -14.92
C VAL A 94 -5.93 16.23 -16.32
N SER A 95 -5.08 16.91 -17.10
CA SER A 95 -5.40 17.33 -18.47
C SER A 95 -5.76 16.13 -19.36
N GLN A 96 -5.03 15.02 -19.25
CA GLN A 96 -5.31 13.79 -20.00
C GLN A 96 -6.63 13.14 -19.56
N ALA A 97 -6.92 13.10 -18.27
CA ALA A 97 -8.16 12.56 -17.72
C ALA A 97 -9.38 13.42 -18.13
N GLU A 98 -9.26 14.76 -18.11
CA GLU A 98 -10.29 15.70 -18.58
C GLU A 98 -10.52 15.58 -20.09
N ALA A 99 -9.48 15.26 -20.87
CA ALA A 99 -9.59 14.95 -22.29
C ALA A 99 -10.26 13.57 -22.55
N GLY A 100 -10.53 12.79 -21.50
CA GLY A 100 -11.23 11.51 -21.56
C GLY A 100 -10.37 10.32 -21.97
N LEU A 101 -9.04 10.44 -21.86
CA LEU A 101 -8.14 9.34 -22.24
C LEU A 101 -8.24 8.16 -21.26
N TYR A 102 -8.44 8.42 -19.98
CA TYR A 102 -8.64 7.42 -18.91
C TYR A 102 -9.32 8.06 -17.69
N ASP A 103 -9.73 7.24 -16.74
CA ASP A 103 -10.28 7.70 -15.46
C ASP A 103 -9.21 7.72 -14.39
N VAL A 104 -9.33 8.64 -13.43
CA VAL A 104 -8.41 8.76 -12.31
C VAL A 104 -9.13 8.94 -10.98
N ILE A 105 -8.48 8.47 -9.91
CA ILE A 105 -8.70 8.91 -8.54
C ILE A 105 -7.38 9.50 -8.04
N LEU A 106 -7.39 10.78 -7.68
CA LEU A 106 -6.26 11.45 -7.05
C LEU A 106 -6.38 11.35 -5.54
N MET A 107 -5.32 10.89 -4.89
CA MET A 107 -5.28 10.65 -3.47
C MET A 107 -4.45 11.74 -2.78
N GLN A 108 -5.13 12.56 -2.00
CA GLN A 108 -4.56 13.64 -1.18
C GLN A 108 -4.63 13.25 0.30
N GLN A 109 -4.02 14.02 1.17
CA GLN A 109 -3.97 13.66 2.59
C GLN A 109 -5.34 13.75 3.25
N THR A 110 -6.19 14.71 2.85
CA THR A 110 -7.46 14.99 3.52
C THR A 110 -8.67 14.59 2.70
N ARG A 111 -8.51 14.25 1.41
CA ARG A 111 -9.60 13.88 0.50
C ARG A 111 -9.12 13.08 -0.71
N PHE A 112 -10.08 12.54 -1.45
CA PHE A 112 -9.87 11.96 -2.77
C PHE A 112 -10.69 12.72 -3.80
N LEU A 113 -10.14 12.88 -5.02
CA LEU A 113 -10.81 13.50 -6.16
C LEU A 113 -10.90 12.51 -7.29
N MET A 114 -12.05 12.44 -7.95
CA MET A 114 -12.29 11.47 -9.04
C MET A 114 -12.73 12.20 -10.31
N SER A 115 -12.19 11.81 -11.47
CA SER A 115 -12.56 12.42 -12.75
C SER A 115 -14.01 12.14 -13.11
N ARG A 116 -14.45 10.91 -12.97
CA ARG A 116 -15.83 10.44 -13.14
C ARG A 116 -16.01 9.08 -12.49
N TYR A 117 -17.26 8.72 -12.16
CA TYR A 117 -17.56 7.40 -11.61
C TYR A 117 -17.86 6.41 -12.75
N SER A 118 -16.87 5.63 -13.14
CA SER A 118 -16.96 4.66 -14.24
C SER A 118 -17.17 3.23 -13.75
N ASP A 119 -17.49 2.31 -14.68
CA ASP A 119 -17.64 0.88 -14.38
C ASP A 119 -16.33 0.26 -13.89
N ARG A 120 -15.16 0.74 -14.36
CA ARG A 120 -13.84 0.29 -13.89
C ARG A 120 -13.62 0.64 -12.42
N ILE A 121 -13.93 1.89 -12.04
CA ILE A 121 -13.86 2.34 -10.65
C ILE A 121 -14.80 1.54 -9.77
N ARG A 122 -16.06 1.37 -10.19
CA ARG A 122 -17.06 0.58 -9.47
C ARG A 122 -16.60 -0.86 -9.23
N SER A 123 -16.07 -1.53 -10.25
CA SER A 123 -15.57 -2.91 -10.13
C SER A 123 -14.39 -3.03 -9.15
N THR A 124 -13.55 -2.00 -9.06
CA THR A 124 -12.47 -1.96 -8.06
C THR A 124 -13.03 -1.77 -6.66
N GLU A 125 -14.00 -0.85 -6.49
CA GLU A 125 -14.65 -0.60 -5.20
C GLU A 125 -15.43 -1.82 -4.65
N GLU A 126 -16.02 -2.63 -5.52
CA GLU A 126 -16.67 -3.88 -5.13
C GLU A 126 -15.70 -4.87 -4.49
N ARG A 127 -14.41 -4.79 -4.84
CA ARG A 127 -13.37 -5.68 -4.33
C ARG A 127 -12.69 -5.14 -3.06
N VAL A 128 -12.37 -3.85 -3.03
CA VAL A 128 -11.55 -3.26 -1.94
C VAL A 128 -12.34 -2.37 -0.98
N GLY A 129 -13.62 -2.17 -1.24
CA GLY A 129 -14.47 -1.24 -0.51
C GLY A 129 -14.64 0.09 -1.25
N LYS A 130 -15.68 0.82 -0.87
CA LYS A 130 -16.05 2.09 -1.52
C LYS A 130 -15.05 3.19 -1.16
N THR A 131 -14.61 3.92 -2.18
CA THR A 131 -13.78 5.13 -2.02
C THR A 131 -14.70 6.35 -1.89
N ASP A 132 -14.57 7.10 -0.80
CA ASP A 132 -15.32 8.35 -0.59
C ASP A 132 -14.63 9.50 -1.33
N ALA A 133 -14.71 9.47 -2.68
CA ALA A 133 -14.06 10.44 -3.55
C ALA A 133 -15.05 11.50 -4.06
N GLU A 134 -14.62 12.76 -4.01
CA GLU A 134 -15.36 13.90 -4.57
C GLU A 134 -15.26 13.89 -6.10
N LEU A 135 -16.38 14.11 -6.77
CA LEU A 135 -16.43 14.18 -8.24
C LEU A 135 -15.93 15.54 -8.75
N GLY A 136 -14.94 15.52 -9.63
CA GLY A 136 -14.34 16.68 -10.27
C GLY A 136 -12.88 16.90 -9.90
N LEU A 137 -12.12 17.54 -10.78
CA LEU A 137 -10.67 17.75 -10.66
C LEU A 137 -10.26 19.22 -10.59
N SER A 138 -11.22 20.16 -10.58
CA SER A 138 -10.95 21.59 -10.69
C SER A 138 -10.11 22.18 -9.55
N ASP A 139 -10.07 21.52 -8.40
CA ASP A 139 -9.44 22.01 -7.17
C ASP A 139 -8.26 21.13 -6.71
N VAL A 140 -7.74 20.33 -7.63
CA VAL A 140 -6.72 19.31 -7.34
C VAL A 140 -5.43 19.88 -6.75
N LEU A 141 -5.08 21.13 -7.04
CA LEU A 141 -3.83 21.74 -6.57
C LEU A 141 -3.97 22.51 -5.24
N SER A 142 -5.13 22.45 -4.59
CA SER A 142 -5.31 23.11 -3.29
C SER A 142 -4.53 22.41 -2.15
N GLU A 143 -4.19 21.14 -2.33
CA GLU A 143 -3.32 20.38 -1.44
C GLU A 143 -2.45 19.37 -2.22
N PRO A 144 -1.34 18.86 -1.62
CA PRO A 144 -0.46 17.91 -2.28
C PRO A 144 -1.16 16.59 -2.63
N THR A 145 -0.88 16.06 -3.83
CA THR A 145 -1.31 14.73 -4.29
C THR A 145 -0.16 13.74 -4.12
N TYR A 146 -0.40 12.63 -3.43
CA TYR A 146 0.64 11.63 -3.14
C TYR A 146 0.64 10.45 -4.10
N GLN A 147 -0.54 10.12 -4.64
CA GLN A 147 -0.75 9.00 -5.54
C GLN A 147 -1.93 9.30 -6.46
N ILE A 148 -1.88 8.80 -7.68
CA ILE A 148 -3.00 8.83 -8.61
C ILE A 148 -3.27 7.42 -9.09
N CYS A 149 -4.46 6.88 -8.81
CA CYS A 149 -4.93 5.63 -9.39
C CYS A 149 -5.45 5.94 -10.80
N ALA A 150 -4.74 5.47 -11.83
CA ALA A 150 -5.14 5.63 -13.23
C ALA A 150 -5.70 4.32 -13.78
N TYR A 151 -6.93 4.37 -14.25
CA TYR A 151 -7.68 3.19 -14.73
C TYR A 151 -7.38 2.92 -16.20
N ILE A 152 -6.21 2.34 -16.44
CA ILE A 152 -5.68 1.91 -17.74
C ILE A 152 -5.34 0.43 -17.71
N ASP A 153 -5.30 -0.21 -18.88
CA ASP A 153 -4.89 -1.61 -19.02
C ASP A 153 -3.36 -1.77 -18.86
N GLU A 154 -2.93 -2.98 -18.56
CA GLU A 154 -1.52 -3.29 -18.43
C GLU A 154 -0.80 -3.08 -19.77
N GLY A 155 0.34 -2.38 -19.73
CA GLY A 155 1.11 -2.04 -20.94
C GLY A 155 0.76 -0.68 -21.56
N GLU A 156 -0.28 0.02 -21.05
CA GLU A 156 -0.66 1.36 -21.53
C GLU A 156 0.04 2.51 -20.78
N GLU A 157 0.95 2.21 -19.84
CA GLU A 157 1.66 3.21 -19.02
C GLU A 157 2.45 4.22 -19.86
N GLY A 158 2.77 3.88 -21.10
CA GLY A 158 3.40 4.79 -22.07
C GLY A 158 2.64 6.09 -22.32
N ILE A 159 1.31 6.12 -22.04
CA ILE A 159 0.47 7.31 -22.18
C ILE A 159 0.94 8.48 -21.32
N PHE A 160 1.54 8.19 -20.15
CA PHE A 160 2.05 9.20 -19.23
C PHE A 160 3.46 9.67 -19.57
N MET A 161 4.28 8.81 -20.23
CA MET A 161 5.72 9.02 -20.41
C MET A 161 6.09 10.26 -21.24
N HIS A 162 5.18 10.76 -22.05
CA HIS A 162 5.46 11.93 -22.89
C HIS A 162 5.31 13.26 -22.14
N GLU A 163 4.52 13.31 -21.08
CA GLU A 163 4.17 14.53 -20.37
C GLU A 163 4.63 14.54 -18.91
N CYS A 164 4.77 13.37 -18.28
CA CYS A 164 5.23 13.24 -16.91
C CYS A 164 6.71 12.84 -16.86
N SER A 165 7.53 13.59 -16.13
CA SER A 165 8.98 13.40 -16.11
C SER A 165 9.52 12.80 -14.81
N ASN A 166 8.80 12.95 -13.70
CA ASN A 166 9.22 12.54 -12.36
C ASN A 166 8.23 11.60 -11.70
N VAL A 167 7.66 10.69 -12.49
CA VAL A 167 6.77 9.65 -11.99
C VAL A 167 7.32 8.26 -12.28
N GLU A 168 6.83 7.30 -11.54
CA GLU A 168 6.93 5.87 -11.80
C GLU A 168 5.58 5.20 -11.51
N PHE A 169 5.45 3.94 -11.90
CA PHE A 169 4.19 3.21 -11.86
C PHE A 169 4.35 1.97 -11.03
N THR A 170 3.32 1.67 -10.26
CA THR A 170 3.19 0.39 -9.57
C THR A 170 1.80 -0.16 -9.77
N ARG A 171 1.65 -1.47 -9.79
CA ARG A 171 0.37 -2.14 -9.91
C ARG A 171 0.19 -3.12 -8.76
N TRP A 172 -0.93 -2.99 -8.11
CA TRP A 172 -1.42 -4.00 -7.20
C TRP A 172 -2.18 -5.10 -7.97
N CYS A 173 -2.99 -4.70 -8.97
CA CYS A 173 -3.73 -5.61 -9.85
C CYS A 173 -3.76 -5.07 -11.30
N GLY A 174 -4.34 -5.85 -12.22
CA GLY A 174 -4.43 -5.46 -13.64
C GLY A 174 -5.42 -4.33 -13.97
N GLY A 175 -6.33 -3.96 -13.04
CA GLY A 175 -7.43 -3.03 -13.32
C GLY A 175 -7.05 -1.55 -13.37
N PHE A 176 -5.94 -1.17 -12.72
CA PHE A 176 -5.42 0.20 -12.69
C PHE A 176 -3.93 0.20 -12.37
N CYS A 177 -3.28 1.33 -12.57
CA CYS A 177 -1.93 1.56 -12.05
C CYS A 177 -1.90 2.76 -11.10
N ASP A 178 -1.04 2.68 -10.10
CA ASP A 178 -0.72 3.79 -9.24
C ASP A 178 0.43 4.59 -9.85
N ILE A 179 0.21 5.88 -10.10
CA ILE A 179 1.22 6.86 -10.47
C ILE A 179 1.75 7.46 -9.16
N ILE A 180 3.03 7.31 -8.93
CA ILE A 180 3.73 7.79 -7.73
C ILE A 180 4.99 8.59 -8.12
N PRO A 181 5.56 9.39 -7.21
CA PRO A 181 6.82 10.06 -7.45
C PRO A 181 7.94 9.07 -7.80
N LYS A 182 8.80 9.45 -8.75
CA LYS A 182 9.98 8.66 -9.15
C LYS A 182 10.91 8.38 -7.97
N GLY A 183 11.35 7.14 -7.83
CA GLY A 183 12.13 6.66 -6.69
C GLY A 183 11.28 6.47 -5.43
N GLY A 184 9.97 6.37 -5.61
CA GLY A 184 8.99 6.12 -4.56
C GLY A 184 8.73 4.64 -4.30
N GLY A 185 7.44 4.30 -4.11
CA GLY A 185 6.99 2.95 -3.84
C GLY A 185 7.23 2.47 -2.41
N LYS A 186 6.71 1.29 -2.06
CA LYS A 186 6.90 0.68 -0.74
C LYS A 186 8.38 0.60 -0.31
N PRO A 187 9.37 0.35 -1.22
CA PRO A 187 10.78 0.37 -0.87
C PRO A 187 11.29 1.68 -0.27
N ALA A 188 10.85 2.82 -0.80
CA ALA A 188 11.25 4.14 -0.27
C ALA A 188 10.69 4.39 1.13
N GLY A 189 9.44 3.98 1.38
CA GLY A 189 8.81 4.03 2.71
C GLY A 189 9.53 3.13 3.71
N ILE A 190 9.85 1.89 3.32
CA ILE A 190 10.60 0.94 4.16
C ILE A 190 11.98 1.50 4.51
N LYS A 191 12.72 2.00 3.53
CA LYS A 191 14.03 2.63 3.77
C LYS A 191 13.94 3.79 4.77
N ALA A 192 12.90 4.61 4.67
CA ALA A 192 12.66 5.70 5.62
C ALA A 192 12.35 5.16 7.02
N ALA A 193 11.53 4.09 7.15
CA ALA A 193 11.22 3.46 8.42
C ALA A 193 12.45 2.80 9.07
N LEU A 194 13.28 2.10 8.28
CA LEU A 194 14.53 1.51 8.74
C LEU A 194 15.45 2.59 9.34
N ALA A 195 15.63 3.72 8.63
CA ALA A 195 16.40 4.86 9.12
C ALA A 195 15.78 5.49 10.38
N ARG A 196 14.44 5.61 10.43
CA ARG A 196 13.69 6.17 11.57
C ARG A 196 13.90 5.39 12.85
N TYR A 197 13.97 4.06 12.75
CA TYR A 197 14.03 3.15 13.91
C TYR A 197 15.43 2.59 14.18
N GLY A 198 16.41 2.84 13.30
CA GLY A 198 17.77 2.26 13.42
C GLY A 198 17.73 0.74 13.35
N ILE A 199 17.03 0.19 12.35
CA ILE A 199 16.85 -1.25 12.13
C ILE A 199 17.48 -1.60 10.78
N GLU A 200 18.21 -2.72 10.74
CA GLU A 200 18.81 -3.21 9.50
C GLU A 200 17.83 -4.10 8.72
N PRO A 201 17.93 -4.18 7.38
CA PRO A 201 17.08 -5.02 6.55
C PRO A 201 16.99 -6.47 7.01
N ASP A 202 18.10 -7.08 7.41
CA ASP A 202 18.17 -8.48 7.87
C ASP A 202 17.44 -8.73 9.19
N GLU A 203 17.08 -7.67 9.91
CA GLU A 203 16.29 -7.73 11.15
C GLU A 203 14.78 -7.56 10.86
N CYS A 204 14.36 -7.60 9.58
CA CYS A 204 13.01 -7.35 9.16
C CYS A 204 12.38 -8.52 8.40
N ILE A 205 11.06 -8.63 8.52
CA ILE A 205 10.21 -9.51 7.73
C ILE A 205 9.09 -8.70 7.08
N ALA A 206 8.68 -9.05 5.86
CA ALA A 206 7.57 -8.40 5.16
C ALA A 206 6.53 -9.41 4.69
N PHE A 207 5.26 -9.01 4.70
CA PHE A 207 4.11 -9.81 4.29
C PHE A 207 3.31 -9.04 3.22
N GLY A 208 2.94 -9.73 2.13
CA GLY A 208 2.22 -9.11 1.02
C GLY A 208 1.58 -10.12 0.09
N ASP A 209 0.69 -9.66 -0.79
CA ASP A 209 -0.01 -10.47 -1.80
C ASP A 209 -0.04 -9.83 -3.19
N GLY A 210 0.19 -8.51 -3.28
CA GLY A 210 0.06 -7.71 -4.49
C GLY A 210 1.35 -7.54 -5.30
N GLY A 211 1.22 -7.12 -6.55
CA GLY A 211 2.37 -6.85 -7.43
C GLY A 211 3.30 -5.75 -6.89
N ASN A 212 2.75 -4.77 -6.16
CA ASN A 212 3.51 -3.70 -5.50
C ASN A 212 4.34 -4.18 -4.30
N ASP A 213 4.12 -5.42 -3.80
CA ASP A 213 4.88 -6.03 -2.71
C ASP A 213 6.17 -6.69 -3.19
N ILE A 214 6.28 -7.04 -4.47
CA ILE A 214 7.49 -7.67 -5.03
C ILE A 214 8.73 -6.83 -4.71
N ALA A 215 8.64 -5.51 -4.93
CA ALA A 215 9.73 -4.60 -4.62
C ALA A 215 10.00 -4.45 -3.12
N MET A 216 8.96 -4.56 -2.27
CA MET A 216 9.06 -4.56 -0.81
C MET A 216 9.84 -5.78 -0.30
N PHE A 217 9.61 -6.95 -0.89
CA PHE A 217 10.29 -8.20 -0.50
C PHE A 217 11.81 -8.12 -0.65
N GLY A 218 12.30 -7.36 -1.63
CA GLY A 218 13.73 -7.09 -1.80
C GLY A 218 14.37 -6.16 -0.77
N CYS A 219 13.58 -5.56 0.13
CA CYS A 219 14.05 -4.59 1.13
C CYS A 219 14.25 -5.15 2.51
N VAL A 220 13.98 -6.44 2.73
CA VAL A 220 13.96 -7.10 4.05
C VAL A 220 14.70 -8.44 4.04
N GLY A 221 15.08 -8.93 5.20
CA GLY A 221 15.78 -10.21 5.33
C GLY A 221 14.91 -11.43 5.05
N GLN A 222 13.61 -11.36 5.36
CA GLN A 222 12.64 -12.42 5.06
C GLN A 222 11.37 -11.82 4.47
N SER A 223 10.77 -12.53 3.53
CA SER A 223 9.53 -12.09 2.87
C SER A 223 8.54 -13.24 2.75
N VAL A 224 7.26 -12.92 2.95
CA VAL A 224 6.15 -13.86 2.98
C VAL A 224 5.09 -13.44 1.97
N ALA A 225 4.83 -14.28 0.99
CA ALA A 225 3.69 -14.13 0.09
C ALA A 225 2.47 -14.86 0.65
N MET A 226 1.31 -14.21 0.62
CA MET A 226 0.03 -14.83 1.01
C MET A 226 -0.39 -15.90 0.00
N GLY A 227 -1.22 -16.86 0.46
CA GLY A 227 -1.60 -18.01 -0.34
C GLY A 227 -2.35 -17.71 -1.63
N GLU A 228 -3.09 -16.58 -1.70
CA GLU A 228 -3.82 -16.15 -2.92
C GLU A 228 -3.00 -15.24 -3.84
N ALA A 229 -1.79 -14.87 -3.44
CA ALA A 229 -0.91 -14.06 -4.26
C ALA A 229 -0.64 -14.70 -5.63
N SER A 230 -0.38 -13.88 -6.63
CA SER A 230 -0.04 -14.34 -7.97
C SER A 230 1.25 -15.17 -7.99
N VAL A 231 1.45 -15.95 -9.07
CA VAL A 231 2.67 -16.74 -9.25
C VAL A 231 3.92 -15.87 -9.20
N ALA A 232 3.87 -14.66 -9.75
CA ALA A 232 5.01 -13.73 -9.73
C ALA A 232 5.34 -13.25 -8.32
N VAL A 233 4.34 -12.91 -7.52
CA VAL A 233 4.51 -12.49 -6.12
C VAL A 233 5.07 -13.63 -5.27
N LYS A 234 4.50 -14.85 -5.41
CA LYS A 234 4.99 -16.05 -4.71
C LYS A 234 6.44 -16.39 -5.06
N ALA A 235 6.82 -16.23 -6.34
CA ALA A 235 8.19 -16.49 -6.78
C ALA A 235 9.22 -15.47 -6.24
N ALA A 236 8.77 -14.26 -5.89
CA ALA A 236 9.63 -13.21 -5.35
C ALA A 236 9.82 -13.30 -3.82
N ALA A 237 8.96 -14.05 -3.11
CA ALA A 237 9.02 -14.19 -1.67
C ALA A 237 9.94 -15.33 -1.23
N SER A 238 10.53 -15.23 -0.03
CA SER A 238 11.33 -16.30 0.57
C SER A 238 10.47 -17.43 1.15
N TYR A 239 9.20 -17.16 1.45
CA TYR A 239 8.23 -18.13 1.98
C TYR A 239 6.83 -17.83 1.45
N VAL A 240 6.05 -18.88 1.22
CA VAL A 240 4.62 -18.76 0.87
C VAL A 240 3.80 -19.37 1.99
N THR A 241 2.89 -18.58 2.57
CA THR A 241 1.98 -19.01 3.62
C THR A 241 0.60 -19.37 3.06
N SER A 242 -0.39 -19.63 3.93
CA SER A 242 -1.80 -19.83 3.58
C SER A 242 -2.48 -18.50 3.19
N ASN A 243 -3.75 -18.58 2.79
CA ASN A 243 -4.58 -17.39 2.54
C ASN A 243 -4.84 -16.62 3.84
N VAL A 244 -5.28 -15.36 3.71
CA VAL A 244 -5.60 -14.52 4.86
C VAL A 244 -6.68 -15.18 5.75
N ASP A 245 -7.68 -15.80 5.14
CA ASP A 245 -8.80 -16.47 5.83
C ASP A 245 -8.44 -17.87 6.36
N ASP A 246 -7.29 -18.43 5.96
CA ASP A 246 -6.77 -19.73 6.41
C ASP A 246 -5.59 -19.59 7.40
N ASP A 247 -5.67 -18.57 8.27
CA ASP A 247 -4.65 -18.28 9.30
C ASP A 247 -3.24 -17.96 8.73
N GLY A 248 -3.15 -17.39 7.53
CA GLY A 248 -1.87 -17.22 6.82
C GLY A 248 -0.81 -16.47 7.63
N ILE A 249 -1.16 -15.37 8.29
CA ILE A 249 -0.24 -14.61 9.15
C ILE A 249 0.20 -15.45 10.36
N LEU A 250 -0.74 -16.11 11.04
CA LEU A 250 -0.44 -16.95 12.19
C LEU A 250 0.56 -18.06 11.83
N ARG A 251 0.30 -18.78 10.72
CA ARG A 251 1.17 -19.89 10.26
C ARG A 251 2.57 -19.40 9.86
N ALA A 252 2.68 -18.24 9.24
CA ALA A 252 3.97 -17.65 8.94
C ALA A 252 4.72 -17.25 10.23
N CYS A 253 4.01 -16.69 11.23
CA CYS A 253 4.60 -16.39 12.53
C CYS A 253 5.11 -17.64 13.24
N GLU A 254 4.38 -18.73 13.18
CA GLU A 254 4.83 -20.04 13.71
C GLU A 254 6.09 -20.53 12.99
N HIS A 255 6.11 -20.46 11.63
CA HIS A 255 7.24 -20.90 10.83
C HIS A 255 8.53 -20.13 11.15
N PHE A 256 8.44 -18.83 11.38
CA PHE A 256 9.59 -17.97 11.66
C PHE A 256 9.91 -17.81 13.15
N GLY A 257 9.17 -18.48 14.05
CA GLY A 257 9.38 -18.40 15.50
C GLY A 257 9.10 -17.00 16.07
N LEU A 258 8.03 -16.38 15.60
CA LEU A 258 7.55 -15.04 15.99
C LEU A 258 6.43 -15.10 17.06
N LEU A 259 6.07 -16.31 17.49
CA LEU A 259 5.06 -16.57 18.53
C LEU A 259 5.71 -17.01 19.82
#